data_9146e7eed7de33ddd50437872d8b4b1d
#
_entry.id   9146e7eed7de33ddd50437872d8b4b1d
#
_cell.length_a   1.000
_cell.length_b   1.000
_cell.length_c   1.000
_cell.angle_alpha   90.00
_cell.angle_beta   90.00
_cell.angle_gamma   90.00
#
_symmetry.space_group_name_H-M   'P 1'
#
loop_
_entity.id
_entity.type
_entity.pdbx_description
1 polymer ?
#
loop_
_entity_poly.entity_id
_entity_poly.type
_entity_poly.pdbx_seq_one_letter_code
_entity_poly.pdbx_strand_id
1 'polypeptide(L)'
;MKAFFPLFALATGAFAIGATEFTPMGLLPNIANGLSISIATAGGLITGYAVGVMIGAPIMTLSLGKLTKRHALGLLLLLFIAGNLLAAQADSYWSLMIARLITSLNHGAFFGIGSVVAASLVEKHKQASAVAAMFMGLTIANLVGVPLVTWIGQQYGWRLAFILISGLGFITLIGLLMFLPVMPKGNKPNIKYELGVLTRLPVVLALLTTVFGASALFALYTYIAPFLTNTVHISESHVAVVLVIIGLGFTIGNYLGGKLSSYGIEKTLILFFILLIGSMSVLPLVSNNVYLAVATIFIWSISSFALVPALQIKTMQIAHDAPALVSSVNIGAFNLGNAIGAIIGGIALKYSYNIVPLTAALVGVIGLLLVYSQIKIKKTFSSECCVNSL
;
A
#
# COMPACT_ATOMS: atom_id res chain seq x y z
N MET A 1 4.50 7.00 28.65
CA MET A 1 4.61 8.31 27.95
C MET A 1 5.83 8.41 27.03
N LYS A 2 7.01 7.83 27.38
CA LYS A 2 8.28 8.00 26.59
C LYS A 2 8.21 7.53 25.12
N ALA A 3 7.41 6.52 24.77
CA ALA A 3 7.31 6.01 23.40
C ALA A 3 6.13 6.62 22.59
N PHE A 4 5.16 7.26 23.23
CA PHE A 4 3.94 7.74 22.58
C PHE A 4 4.21 8.80 21.50
N PHE A 5 4.90 9.87 21.85
CA PHE A 5 5.17 10.96 20.90
C PHE A 5 6.03 10.56 19.70
N PRO A 6 7.12 9.77 19.87
CA PRO A 6 7.85 9.22 18.72
C PRO A 6 6.99 8.32 17.81
N LEU A 7 6.17 7.44 18.39
CA LEU A 7 5.26 6.58 17.63
C LEU A 7 4.19 7.38 16.91
N PHE A 8 3.64 8.41 17.56
CA PHE A 8 2.67 9.31 16.95
C PHE A 8 3.27 10.07 15.77
N ALA A 9 4.51 10.57 15.88
CA ALA A 9 5.21 11.21 14.77
C ALA A 9 5.46 10.25 13.60
N LEU A 10 5.81 8.97 13.86
CA LEU A 10 5.92 7.95 12.83
C LEU A 10 4.57 7.64 12.17
N ALA A 11 3.50 7.55 12.96
CA ALA A 11 2.14 7.35 12.46
C ALA A 11 1.65 8.53 11.60
N THR A 12 2.00 9.79 11.97
CA THR A 12 1.71 10.97 11.15
C THR A 12 2.43 10.91 9.80
N GLY A 13 3.67 10.41 9.78
CA GLY A 13 4.41 10.17 8.54
C GLY A 13 3.74 9.09 7.67
N ALA A 14 3.32 7.99 8.27
CA ALA A 14 2.57 6.94 7.58
C ALA A 14 1.23 7.47 7.04
N PHE A 15 0.55 8.36 7.77
CA PHE A 15 -0.65 9.05 7.32
C PHE A 15 -0.36 9.95 6.10
N ALA A 16 0.70 10.77 6.14
CA ALA A 16 1.07 11.64 5.04
C ALA A 16 1.42 10.85 3.77
N ILE A 17 2.16 9.72 3.92
CA ILE A 17 2.50 8.83 2.82
C ILE A 17 1.24 8.17 2.24
N GLY A 18 0.34 7.68 3.09
CA GLY A 18 -0.93 7.12 2.63
C GLY A 18 -1.78 8.15 1.90
N ALA A 19 -1.85 9.39 2.39
CA ALA A 19 -2.55 10.46 1.70
C ALA A 19 -1.95 10.73 0.31
N THR A 20 -0.62 10.83 0.17
CA THR A 20 0.00 11.07 -1.14
C THR A 20 -0.13 9.89 -2.11
N GLU A 21 -0.15 8.66 -1.59
CA GLU A 21 -0.32 7.44 -2.40
C GLU A 21 -1.72 7.35 -2.99
N PHE A 22 -2.75 7.50 -2.16
CA PHE A 22 -4.13 7.17 -2.52
C PHE A 22 -4.98 8.35 -2.99
N THR A 23 -4.67 9.59 -2.63
CA THR A 23 -5.43 10.78 -3.07
C THR A 23 -5.54 10.92 -4.60
N PRO A 24 -4.50 10.64 -5.41
CA PRO A 24 -4.64 10.72 -6.86
C PRO A 24 -5.71 9.80 -7.45
N MET A 25 -6.04 8.69 -6.78
CA MET A 25 -7.10 7.77 -7.22
C MET A 25 -8.49 8.41 -7.10
N GLY A 26 -8.71 9.20 -6.04
CA GLY A 26 -9.93 10.00 -5.86
C GLY A 26 -10.01 11.24 -6.76
N LEU A 27 -8.86 11.80 -7.16
CA LEU A 27 -8.76 13.00 -8.00
C LEU A 27 -8.39 12.70 -9.45
N LEU A 28 -8.42 11.44 -9.88
CA LEU A 28 -7.94 11.03 -11.20
C LEU A 28 -8.63 11.80 -12.35
N PRO A 29 -9.98 11.99 -12.36
CA PRO A 29 -10.64 12.80 -13.37
C PRO A 29 -10.19 14.27 -13.34
N ASN A 30 -10.03 14.87 -12.15
CA ASN A 30 -9.63 16.26 -12.01
C ASN A 30 -8.20 16.50 -12.50
N ILE A 31 -7.29 15.56 -12.25
CA ILE A 31 -5.90 15.59 -12.75
C ILE A 31 -5.90 15.42 -14.27
N ALA A 32 -6.65 14.45 -14.80
CA ALA A 32 -6.75 14.19 -16.23
C ALA A 32 -7.26 15.44 -17.00
N ASN A 33 -8.35 16.06 -16.51
CA ASN A 33 -8.90 17.28 -17.07
C ASN A 33 -7.91 18.46 -16.96
N GLY A 34 -7.30 18.64 -15.79
CA GLY A 34 -6.37 19.75 -15.52
C GLY A 34 -5.07 19.69 -16.33
N LEU A 35 -4.69 18.51 -16.82
CA LEU A 35 -3.51 18.29 -17.68
C LEU A 35 -3.89 17.99 -19.14
N SER A 36 -5.18 18.00 -19.49
CA SER A 36 -5.71 17.67 -20.82
C SER A 36 -5.25 16.31 -21.35
N ILE A 37 -5.26 15.29 -20.49
CA ILE A 37 -4.87 13.90 -20.80
C ILE A 37 -6.03 12.94 -20.56
N SER A 38 -5.94 11.72 -21.12
CA SER A 38 -6.92 10.68 -20.83
C SER A 38 -6.83 10.16 -19.39
N ILE A 39 -7.95 9.66 -18.85
CA ILE A 39 -7.98 9.01 -17.52
C ILE A 39 -7.00 7.82 -17.47
N ALA A 40 -6.90 7.04 -18.55
CA ALA A 40 -5.95 5.94 -18.65
C ALA A 40 -4.48 6.43 -18.58
N THR A 41 -4.17 7.55 -19.23
CA THR A 41 -2.85 8.19 -19.15
C THR A 41 -2.58 8.70 -17.73
N ALA A 42 -3.57 9.33 -17.09
CA ALA A 42 -3.45 9.79 -15.70
C ALA A 42 -3.19 8.62 -14.73
N GLY A 43 -3.76 7.43 -14.98
CA GLY A 43 -3.46 6.19 -14.25
C GLY A 43 -1.98 5.81 -14.27
N GLY A 44 -1.26 6.19 -15.34
CA GLY A 44 0.19 6.03 -15.43
C GLY A 44 0.98 6.75 -14.33
N LEU A 45 0.44 7.84 -13.77
CA LEU A 45 1.06 8.55 -12.64
C LEU A 45 1.06 7.69 -11.36
N ILE A 46 0.05 6.83 -11.19
CA ILE A 46 -0.06 5.88 -10.08
C ILE A 46 0.95 4.75 -10.30
N THR A 47 0.98 4.20 -11.52
CA THR A 47 1.97 3.20 -11.92
C THR A 47 3.40 3.70 -11.72
N GLY A 48 3.72 4.90 -12.18
CA GLY A 48 5.06 5.50 -12.04
C GLY A 48 5.47 5.65 -10.57
N TYR A 49 4.56 6.12 -9.72
CA TYR A 49 4.80 6.20 -8.28
C TYR A 49 5.08 4.81 -7.67
N ALA A 50 4.26 3.81 -7.98
CA ALA A 50 4.41 2.47 -7.44
C ALA A 50 5.72 1.79 -7.90
N VAL A 51 6.11 1.96 -9.17
CA VAL A 51 7.41 1.49 -9.69
C VAL A 51 8.55 2.22 -8.98
N GLY A 52 8.41 3.52 -8.77
CA GLY A 52 9.38 4.31 -8.02
C GLY A 52 9.54 3.83 -6.57
N VAL A 53 8.45 3.44 -5.88
CA VAL A 53 8.51 2.82 -4.55
C VAL A 53 9.21 1.47 -4.60
N MET A 54 8.85 0.61 -5.57
CA MET A 54 9.43 -0.71 -5.72
C MET A 54 10.96 -0.67 -5.87
N ILE A 55 11.46 0.23 -6.71
CA ILE A 55 12.89 0.39 -6.97
C ILE A 55 13.55 1.22 -5.86
N GLY A 56 12.90 2.28 -5.43
CA GLY A 56 13.42 3.24 -4.45
C GLY A 56 13.56 2.66 -3.05
N ALA A 57 12.65 1.77 -2.62
CA ALA A 57 12.66 1.22 -1.26
C ALA A 57 13.99 0.54 -0.89
N PRO A 58 14.50 -0.46 -1.63
CA PRO A 58 15.79 -1.08 -1.31
C PRO A 58 16.96 -0.11 -1.49
N ILE A 59 16.97 0.70 -2.55
CA ILE A 59 18.06 1.65 -2.83
C ILE A 59 18.18 2.67 -1.70
N MET A 60 17.09 3.32 -1.31
CA MET A 60 17.10 4.33 -0.26
C MET A 60 17.42 3.72 1.12
N THR A 61 16.87 2.53 1.42
CA THR A 61 17.15 1.85 2.68
C THR A 61 18.63 1.50 2.83
N LEU A 62 19.27 0.99 1.77
CA LEU A 62 20.69 0.67 1.75
C LEU A 62 21.57 1.93 1.77
N SER A 63 21.24 2.94 0.95
CA SER A 63 22.00 4.19 0.86
C SER A 63 22.01 4.97 2.16
N LEU A 64 20.88 5.01 2.87
CA LEU A 64 20.73 5.72 4.13
C LEU A 64 21.17 4.89 5.35
N GLY A 65 21.54 3.63 5.16
CA GLY A 65 21.93 2.70 6.25
C GLY A 65 23.11 3.17 7.10
N LYS A 66 23.97 4.04 6.55
CA LYS A 66 25.11 4.64 7.28
C LYS A 66 24.71 5.79 8.21
N LEU A 67 23.54 6.36 8.03
CA LEU A 67 23.04 7.48 8.84
C LEU A 67 22.38 6.96 10.12
N THR A 68 22.25 7.86 11.11
CA THR A 68 21.34 7.57 12.23
C THR A 68 19.90 7.50 11.71
N LYS A 69 19.07 6.66 12.32
CA LYS A 69 17.68 6.46 11.89
C LYS A 69 16.89 7.77 11.83
N ARG A 70 17.15 8.68 12.77
CA ARG A 70 16.54 10.02 12.81
C ARG A 70 16.90 10.87 11.60
N HIS A 71 18.18 10.91 11.20
CA HIS A 71 18.60 11.67 10.01
C HIS A 71 18.11 11.02 8.72
N ALA A 72 18.11 9.68 8.64
CA ALA A 72 17.58 8.96 7.49
C ALA A 72 16.09 9.28 7.26
N LEU A 73 15.25 9.19 8.32
CA LEU A 73 13.84 9.53 8.24
C LEU A 73 13.61 11.02 7.92
N GLY A 74 14.46 11.92 8.47
CA GLY A 74 14.39 13.35 8.15
C GLY A 74 14.66 13.65 6.68
N LEU A 75 15.71 13.04 6.09
CA LEU A 75 16.00 13.19 4.66
C LEU A 75 14.89 12.62 3.77
N LEU A 76 14.33 11.49 4.15
CA LEU A 76 13.18 10.90 3.44
C LEU A 76 11.98 11.84 3.45
N LEU A 77 11.69 12.50 4.58
CA LEU A 77 10.61 13.48 4.66
C LEU A 77 10.89 14.75 3.86
N LEU A 78 12.16 15.20 3.77
CA LEU A 78 12.51 16.32 2.90
C LEU A 78 12.26 15.99 1.44
N LEU A 79 12.60 14.77 0.98
CA LEU A 79 12.26 14.30 -0.37
C LEU A 79 10.73 14.24 -0.59
N PHE A 80 9.99 13.78 0.42
CA PHE A 80 8.53 13.75 0.40
C PHE A 80 7.92 15.14 0.23
N ILE A 81 8.38 16.13 1.03
CA ILE A 81 7.92 17.51 0.97
C ILE A 81 8.23 18.13 -0.39
N ALA A 82 9.48 18.01 -0.83
CA ALA A 82 9.92 18.54 -2.12
C ALA A 82 9.13 17.94 -3.29
N GLY A 83 8.95 16.61 -3.32
CA GLY A 83 8.19 15.93 -4.37
C GLY A 83 6.71 16.35 -4.41
N ASN A 84 6.04 16.51 -3.25
CA ASN A 84 4.66 16.99 -3.23
C ASN A 84 4.54 18.48 -3.62
N LEU A 85 5.50 19.34 -3.25
CA LEU A 85 5.52 20.73 -3.71
C LEU A 85 5.74 20.83 -5.23
N LEU A 86 6.62 20.00 -5.79
CA LEU A 86 6.80 19.91 -7.25
C LEU A 86 5.52 19.40 -7.94
N ALA A 87 4.82 18.43 -7.34
CA ALA A 87 3.54 17.95 -7.86
C ALA A 87 2.48 19.07 -7.89
N ALA A 88 2.45 19.92 -6.86
CA ALA A 88 1.53 21.06 -6.82
C ALA A 88 1.81 22.13 -7.90
N GLN A 89 3.05 22.20 -8.38
CA GLN A 89 3.46 23.16 -9.42
C GLN A 89 3.44 22.54 -10.83
N ALA A 90 3.08 21.26 -10.95
CA ALA A 90 3.13 20.56 -12.23
C ALA A 90 2.11 21.13 -13.22
N ASP A 91 2.57 21.41 -14.44
CA ASP A 91 1.81 21.93 -15.58
C ASP A 91 1.64 20.91 -16.71
N SER A 92 2.33 19.78 -16.63
CA SER A 92 2.33 18.71 -17.62
C SER A 92 2.35 17.32 -16.97
N TYR A 93 1.98 16.30 -17.76
CA TYR A 93 2.09 14.91 -17.34
C TYR A 93 3.49 14.55 -16.85
N TRP A 94 4.52 14.96 -17.58
CA TRP A 94 5.90 14.60 -17.27
C TRP A 94 6.43 15.32 -16.03
N SER A 95 6.09 16.59 -15.84
CA SER A 95 6.48 17.33 -14.62
C SER A 95 5.83 16.69 -13.39
N LEU A 96 4.54 16.30 -13.47
CA LEU A 96 3.86 15.58 -12.39
C LEU A 96 4.44 14.18 -12.18
N MET A 97 4.79 13.45 -13.26
CA MET A 97 5.44 12.14 -13.17
C MET A 97 6.77 12.20 -12.42
N ILE A 98 7.62 13.16 -12.77
CA ILE A 98 8.93 13.37 -12.08
C ILE A 98 8.70 13.67 -10.60
N ALA A 99 7.77 14.55 -10.27
CA ALA A 99 7.42 14.88 -8.90
C ALA A 99 6.95 13.64 -8.12
N ARG A 100 6.13 12.79 -8.74
CA ARG A 100 5.65 11.51 -8.18
C ARG A 100 6.80 10.52 -7.96
N LEU A 101 7.73 10.41 -8.91
CA LEU A 101 8.92 9.56 -8.76
C LEU A 101 9.81 10.04 -7.60
N ILE A 102 10.04 11.34 -7.46
CA ILE A 102 10.81 11.89 -6.32
C ILE A 102 10.10 11.55 -4.99
N THR A 103 8.79 11.77 -4.91
CA THR A 103 8.02 11.46 -3.70
C THR A 103 8.06 9.98 -3.36
N SER A 104 8.04 9.09 -4.36
CA SER A 104 8.02 7.64 -4.17
C SER A 104 9.27 7.08 -3.48
N LEU A 105 10.43 7.74 -3.65
CA LEU A 105 11.69 7.33 -3.01
C LEU A 105 11.60 7.32 -1.48
N ASN A 106 10.73 8.15 -0.90
CA ASN A 106 10.49 8.16 0.54
C ASN A 106 9.75 6.91 1.03
N HIS A 107 8.74 6.44 0.30
CA HIS A 107 7.69 5.55 0.80
C HIS A 107 8.22 4.27 1.45
N GLY A 108 8.83 3.39 0.66
CA GLY A 108 9.25 2.06 1.16
C GLY A 108 10.35 2.13 2.21
N ALA A 109 11.29 3.07 2.06
CA ALA A 109 12.37 3.28 3.02
C ALA A 109 11.85 3.87 4.35
N PHE A 110 10.86 4.77 4.30
CA PHE A 110 10.24 5.32 5.51
C PHE A 110 9.56 4.21 6.33
N PHE A 111 8.76 3.35 5.69
CA PHE A 111 8.12 2.24 6.37
C PHE A 111 9.13 1.20 6.88
N GLY A 112 10.17 0.87 6.10
CA GLY A 112 11.21 -0.07 6.50
C GLY A 112 12.00 0.42 7.72
N ILE A 113 12.59 1.62 7.64
CA ILE A 113 13.37 2.23 8.73
C ILE A 113 12.46 2.57 9.92
N GLY A 114 11.28 3.12 9.66
CA GLY A 114 10.32 3.52 10.69
C GLY A 114 9.82 2.34 11.51
N SER A 115 9.58 1.16 10.88
CA SER A 115 9.19 -0.06 11.59
C SER A 115 10.26 -0.53 12.58
N VAL A 116 11.53 -0.49 12.17
CA VAL A 116 12.66 -0.81 13.06
C VAL A 116 12.75 0.18 14.22
N VAL A 117 12.55 1.46 13.94
CA VAL A 117 12.51 2.51 14.97
C VAL A 117 11.34 2.28 15.92
N ALA A 118 10.13 2.09 15.40
CA ALA A 118 8.94 1.85 16.22
C ALA A 118 9.13 0.65 17.16
N ALA A 119 9.66 -0.46 16.65
CA ALA A 119 9.95 -1.65 17.44
C ALA A 119 11.01 -1.40 18.53
N SER A 120 12.02 -0.56 18.27
CA SER A 120 13.09 -0.26 19.22
C SER A 120 12.69 0.71 20.35
N LEU A 121 11.57 1.41 20.23
CA LEU A 121 11.05 2.34 21.24
C LEU A 121 10.32 1.64 22.39
N VAL A 122 10.04 0.36 22.29
CA VAL A 122 9.23 -0.41 23.24
C VAL A 122 9.88 -1.73 23.60
N GLU A 123 9.37 -2.35 24.67
CA GLU A 123 9.81 -3.67 25.11
C GLU A 123 9.47 -4.75 24.08
N LYS A 124 10.23 -5.84 24.05
CA LYS A 124 10.15 -6.92 23.05
C LYS A 124 8.71 -7.44 22.82
N HIS A 125 7.94 -7.60 23.88
CA HIS A 125 6.56 -8.09 23.78
C HIS A 125 5.55 -7.08 23.19
N LYS A 126 5.92 -5.79 23.09
CA LYS A 126 5.09 -4.71 22.52
C LYS A 126 5.52 -4.29 21.11
N GLN A 127 6.60 -4.85 20.56
CA GLN A 127 7.16 -4.43 19.28
C GLN A 127 6.15 -4.52 18.13
N ALA A 128 5.40 -5.62 18.04
CA ALA A 128 4.35 -5.79 17.02
C ALA A 128 3.27 -4.71 17.12
N SER A 129 2.84 -4.38 18.34
CA SER A 129 1.86 -3.32 18.57
C SER A 129 2.38 -1.94 18.22
N ALA A 130 3.66 -1.67 18.45
CA ALA A 130 4.28 -0.39 18.10
C ALA A 130 4.39 -0.21 16.57
N VAL A 131 4.76 -1.26 15.86
CA VAL A 131 4.76 -1.27 14.39
C VAL A 131 3.34 -1.10 13.86
N ALA A 132 2.36 -1.82 14.40
CA ALA A 132 0.96 -1.67 14.03
C ALA A 132 0.44 -0.25 14.28
N ALA A 133 0.84 0.41 15.38
CA ALA A 133 0.49 1.80 15.68
C ALA A 133 1.05 2.77 14.63
N MET A 134 2.25 2.54 14.11
CA MET A 134 2.79 3.31 12.99
C MET A 134 1.95 3.11 11.72
N PHE A 135 1.64 1.86 11.36
CA PHE A 135 0.84 1.54 10.17
C PHE A 135 -0.63 1.98 10.29
N MET A 136 -1.14 2.19 11.51
CA MET A 136 -2.46 2.76 11.72
C MET A 136 -2.60 4.15 11.06
N GLY A 137 -1.51 4.93 10.96
CA GLY A 137 -1.49 6.17 10.21
C GLY A 137 -1.93 5.99 8.76
N LEU A 138 -1.48 4.92 8.08
CA LEU A 138 -1.86 4.59 6.71
C LEU A 138 -3.36 4.27 6.57
N THR A 139 -3.94 3.50 7.50
CA THR A 139 -5.37 3.16 7.46
C THR A 139 -6.25 4.37 7.80
N ILE A 140 -5.83 5.21 8.75
CA ILE A 140 -6.52 6.47 9.06
C ILE A 140 -6.42 7.44 7.87
N ALA A 141 -5.30 7.45 7.12
CA ALA A 141 -5.20 8.23 5.90
C ALA A 141 -6.27 7.81 4.87
N ASN A 142 -6.47 6.52 4.68
CA ASN A 142 -7.52 6.03 3.77
C ASN A 142 -8.94 6.35 4.28
N LEU A 143 -9.16 6.30 5.60
CA LEU A 143 -10.48 6.55 6.18
C LEU A 143 -10.87 8.03 6.16
N VAL A 144 -9.94 8.93 6.47
CA VAL A 144 -10.22 10.36 6.66
C VAL A 144 -9.39 11.23 5.72
N GLY A 145 -8.10 10.96 5.61
CA GLY A 145 -7.15 11.81 4.86
C GLY A 145 -7.47 11.87 3.38
N VAL A 146 -7.58 10.71 2.73
CA VAL A 146 -7.85 10.61 1.29
C VAL A 146 -9.21 11.21 0.94
N PRO A 147 -10.34 10.88 1.62
CA PRO A 147 -11.62 11.51 1.33
C PRO A 147 -11.59 13.04 1.51
N LEU A 148 -11.00 13.52 2.60
CA LEU A 148 -10.92 14.96 2.89
C LEU A 148 -10.10 15.69 1.82
N VAL A 149 -8.91 15.18 1.50
CA VAL A 149 -8.03 15.81 0.50
C VAL A 149 -8.63 15.69 -0.90
N THR A 150 -9.34 14.60 -1.21
CA THR A 150 -10.09 14.45 -2.46
C THR A 150 -11.18 15.51 -2.56
N TRP A 151 -12.00 15.68 -1.53
CA TRP A 151 -13.04 16.70 -1.49
C TRP A 151 -12.46 18.10 -1.68
N ILE A 152 -11.40 18.45 -0.95
CA ILE A 152 -10.72 19.74 -1.10
C ILE A 152 -10.19 19.92 -2.53
N GLY A 153 -9.55 18.87 -3.09
CA GLY A 153 -9.01 18.91 -4.44
C GLY A 153 -10.06 19.05 -5.54
N GLN A 154 -11.27 18.51 -5.33
CA GLN A 154 -12.41 18.69 -6.22
C GLN A 154 -12.96 20.12 -6.16
N GLN A 155 -13.01 20.75 -4.97
CA GLN A 155 -13.58 22.09 -4.79
C GLN A 155 -12.60 23.20 -5.17
N TYR A 156 -11.33 23.06 -4.80
CA TYR A 156 -10.33 24.13 -4.88
C TYR A 156 -9.16 23.80 -5.84
N GLY A 157 -9.24 22.67 -6.54
CA GLY A 157 -8.24 22.21 -7.48
C GLY A 157 -7.26 21.19 -6.91
N TRP A 158 -6.91 20.18 -7.71
CA TRP A 158 -6.06 19.04 -7.32
C TRP A 158 -4.65 19.44 -6.85
N ARG A 159 -4.15 20.59 -7.28
CA ARG A 159 -2.83 21.11 -6.87
C ARG A 159 -2.80 21.46 -5.38
N LEU A 160 -3.90 22.01 -4.83
CA LEU A 160 -4.01 22.31 -3.41
C LEU A 160 -3.91 21.04 -2.56
N ALA A 161 -4.42 19.89 -3.05
CA ALA A 161 -4.26 18.61 -2.38
C ALA A 161 -2.78 18.27 -2.10
N PHE A 162 -1.91 18.43 -3.08
CA PHE A 162 -0.47 18.17 -2.89
C PHE A 162 0.21 19.18 -1.97
N ILE A 163 -0.22 20.44 -1.95
CA ILE A 163 0.26 21.44 -0.96
C ILE A 163 -0.08 21.00 0.47
N LEU A 164 -1.33 20.59 0.71
CA LEU A 164 -1.76 20.13 2.03
C LEU A 164 -1.01 18.88 2.49
N ILE A 165 -0.81 17.92 1.58
CA ILE A 165 -0.01 16.71 1.84
C ILE A 165 1.45 17.08 2.15
N SER A 166 2.03 18.05 1.44
CA SER A 166 3.37 18.57 1.76
C SER A 166 3.42 19.19 3.16
N GLY A 167 2.38 19.93 3.55
CA GLY A 167 2.23 20.48 4.90
C GLY A 167 2.19 19.39 5.98
N LEU A 168 1.50 18.27 5.74
CA LEU A 168 1.53 17.10 6.63
C LEU A 168 2.94 16.51 6.75
N GLY A 169 3.68 16.44 5.64
CA GLY A 169 5.09 16.03 5.64
C GLY A 169 5.95 16.94 6.51
N PHE A 170 5.74 18.25 6.44
CA PHE A 170 6.45 19.23 7.25
C PHE A 170 6.13 19.10 8.74
N ILE A 171 4.85 18.91 9.10
CA ILE A 171 4.43 18.63 10.50
C ILE A 171 5.10 17.37 11.01
N THR A 172 5.13 16.32 10.19
CA THR A 172 5.80 15.05 10.52
C THR A 172 7.30 15.25 10.74
N LEU A 173 7.98 16.01 9.88
CA LEU A 173 9.40 16.30 10.00
C LEU A 173 9.72 16.98 11.33
N ILE A 174 8.94 18.02 11.69
CA ILE A 174 9.07 18.70 12.99
C ILE A 174 8.85 17.70 14.13
N GLY A 175 7.78 16.91 14.09
CA GLY A 175 7.47 15.91 15.10
C GLY A 175 8.60 14.87 15.28
N LEU A 176 9.17 14.37 14.18
CA LEU A 176 10.30 13.43 14.24
C LEU A 176 11.55 14.08 14.82
N LEU A 177 11.86 15.31 14.41
CA LEU A 177 13.02 16.04 14.93
C LEU A 177 12.87 16.43 16.41
N MET A 178 11.66 16.64 16.90
CA MET A 178 11.41 16.95 18.31
C MET A 178 11.39 15.72 19.21
N PHE A 179 10.73 14.65 18.77
CA PHE A 179 10.38 13.55 19.65
C PHE A 179 11.22 12.28 19.43
N LEU A 180 11.81 12.07 18.24
CA LEU A 180 12.58 10.88 18.01
C LEU A 180 13.97 10.97 18.65
N PRO A 181 14.33 10.03 19.56
CA PRO A 181 15.65 10.02 20.17
C PRO A 181 16.74 9.78 19.12
N VAL A 182 17.94 10.28 19.38
CA VAL A 182 19.11 9.98 18.57
C VAL A 182 19.51 8.52 18.84
N MET A 183 19.37 7.68 17.83
CA MET A 183 19.72 6.27 17.91
C MET A 183 21.11 6.01 17.35
N PRO A 184 21.81 4.95 17.81
CA PRO A 184 23.08 4.54 17.25
C PRO A 184 22.96 4.27 15.75
N LYS A 185 24.07 4.43 15.04
CA LYS A 185 24.16 4.01 13.62
C LYS A 185 23.89 2.50 13.54
N GLY A 186 23.15 2.05 12.54
CA GLY A 186 22.93 0.63 12.28
C GLY A 186 24.23 -0.09 11.88
N ASN A 187 24.29 -1.40 12.10
CA ASN A 187 25.33 -2.25 11.55
C ASN A 187 25.25 -2.28 10.03
N LYS A 188 26.39 -2.40 9.35
CA LYS A 188 26.39 -2.57 7.89
C LYS A 188 25.68 -3.89 7.55
N PRO A 189 24.63 -3.87 6.72
CA PRO A 189 23.94 -5.09 6.30
C PRO A 189 24.90 -5.98 5.49
N ASN A 190 24.82 -7.28 5.68
CA ASN A 190 25.50 -8.24 4.79
C ASN A 190 24.63 -8.44 3.54
N ILE A 191 24.81 -7.54 2.58
CA ILE A 191 23.98 -7.44 1.38
C ILE A 191 23.94 -8.78 0.61
N LYS A 192 25.08 -9.49 0.49
CA LYS A 192 25.14 -10.75 -0.26
C LYS A 192 24.30 -11.85 0.41
N TYR A 193 24.39 -11.97 1.74
CA TYR A 193 23.59 -12.93 2.49
C TYR A 193 22.10 -12.60 2.42
N GLU A 194 21.75 -11.35 2.69
CA GLU A 194 20.35 -10.89 2.71
C GLU A 194 19.70 -11.04 1.33
N LEU A 195 20.40 -10.73 0.24
CA LEU A 195 19.91 -10.96 -1.12
C LEU A 195 19.71 -12.44 -1.43
N GLY A 196 20.57 -13.34 -0.89
CA GLY A 196 20.41 -14.78 -1.01
C GLY A 196 19.13 -15.33 -0.39
N VAL A 197 18.59 -14.67 0.65
CA VAL A 197 17.30 -15.05 1.24
C VAL A 197 16.13 -14.78 0.27
N LEU A 198 16.21 -13.73 -0.51
CA LEU A 198 15.16 -13.35 -1.47
C LEU A 198 15.01 -14.35 -2.64
N THR A 199 16.06 -15.14 -2.93
CA THR A 199 16.01 -16.13 -4.01
C THR A 199 15.42 -17.48 -3.60
N ARG A 200 15.12 -17.68 -2.33
CA ARG A 200 14.52 -18.91 -1.81
C ARG A 200 13.08 -19.05 -2.35
N LEU A 201 12.76 -20.20 -2.92
CA LEU A 201 11.44 -20.47 -3.55
C LEU A 201 10.25 -20.11 -2.64
N PRO A 202 10.22 -20.45 -1.32
CA PRO A 202 9.09 -20.05 -0.46
C PRO A 202 8.95 -18.53 -0.33
N VAL A 203 10.06 -17.78 -0.30
CA VAL A 203 10.07 -16.31 -0.23
C VAL A 203 9.55 -15.72 -1.53
N VAL A 204 10.04 -16.21 -2.67
CA VAL A 204 9.58 -15.77 -4.00
C VAL A 204 8.08 -16.00 -4.17
N LEU A 205 7.56 -17.18 -3.81
CA LEU A 205 6.14 -17.49 -3.90
C LEU A 205 5.28 -16.60 -2.97
N ALA A 206 5.77 -16.28 -1.78
CA ALA A 206 5.08 -15.36 -0.88
C ALA A 206 5.05 -13.93 -1.43
N LEU A 207 6.18 -13.43 -1.98
CA LEU A 207 6.25 -12.12 -2.64
C LEU A 207 5.36 -12.06 -3.89
N LEU A 208 5.33 -13.10 -4.72
CA LEU A 208 4.41 -13.17 -5.85
C LEU A 208 2.94 -13.16 -5.40
N THR A 209 2.61 -13.84 -4.30
CA THR A 209 1.24 -13.78 -3.74
C THR A 209 0.88 -12.35 -3.33
N THR A 210 1.83 -11.60 -2.78
CA THR A 210 1.65 -10.17 -2.46
C THR A 210 1.44 -9.35 -3.73
N VAL A 211 2.24 -9.57 -4.78
CA VAL A 211 2.08 -8.88 -6.07
C VAL A 211 0.67 -9.10 -6.63
N PHE A 212 0.20 -10.34 -6.72
CA PHE A 212 -1.11 -10.63 -7.30
C PHE A 212 -2.27 -10.18 -6.40
N GLY A 213 -2.14 -10.27 -5.08
CA GLY A 213 -3.13 -9.74 -4.13
C GLY A 213 -3.26 -8.21 -4.25
N ALA A 214 -2.15 -7.51 -4.32
CA ALA A 214 -2.13 -6.06 -4.52
C ALA A 214 -2.62 -5.68 -5.93
N SER A 215 -2.24 -6.43 -6.98
CA SER A 215 -2.74 -6.16 -8.34
C SER A 215 -4.27 -6.27 -8.41
N ALA A 216 -4.87 -7.23 -7.73
CA ALA A 216 -6.32 -7.39 -7.66
C ALA A 216 -6.99 -6.21 -6.93
N LEU A 217 -6.36 -5.67 -5.88
CA LEU A 217 -6.85 -4.45 -5.22
C LEU A 217 -6.76 -3.25 -6.17
N PHE A 218 -5.58 -2.99 -6.73
CA PHE A 218 -5.30 -1.74 -7.44
C PHE A 218 -5.88 -1.70 -8.86
N ALA A 219 -6.25 -2.83 -9.45
CA ALA A 219 -6.93 -2.84 -10.74
C ALA A 219 -8.25 -2.04 -10.70
N LEU A 220 -9.03 -2.15 -9.62
CA LEU A 220 -10.23 -1.32 -9.41
C LEU A 220 -9.90 0.00 -8.71
N TYR A 221 -9.09 -0.03 -7.64
CA TYR A 221 -8.90 1.16 -6.79
C TYR A 221 -8.28 2.33 -7.55
N THR A 222 -7.36 2.05 -8.48
CA THR A 222 -6.77 3.09 -9.35
C THR A 222 -7.83 3.88 -10.12
N TYR A 223 -8.90 3.22 -10.53
CA TYR A 223 -9.97 3.80 -11.35
C TYR A 223 -11.30 3.91 -10.59
N ILE A 224 -11.25 3.92 -9.26
CA ILE A 224 -12.46 3.90 -8.43
C ILE A 224 -13.35 5.11 -8.67
N ALA A 225 -12.79 6.32 -8.74
CA ALA A 225 -13.56 7.53 -8.95
C ALA A 225 -14.30 7.51 -10.33
N PRO A 226 -13.61 7.28 -11.47
CA PRO A 226 -14.30 7.17 -12.74
C PRO A 226 -15.24 5.96 -12.84
N PHE A 227 -14.98 4.85 -12.14
CA PHE A 227 -15.92 3.73 -12.05
C PHE A 227 -17.22 4.15 -11.35
N LEU A 228 -17.12 4.85 -10.22
CA LEU A 228 -18.26 5.31 -9.46
C LEU A 228 -19.12 6.31 -10.26
N THR A 229 -18.49 7.23 -10.99
CA THR A 229 -19.22 8.26 -11.75
C THR A 229 -19.80 7.71 -13.06
N ASN A 230 -19.05 6.91 -13.81
CA ASN A 230 -19.48 6.49 -15.16
C ASN A 230 -20.29 5.19 -15.17
N THR A 231 -20.18 4.34 -14.14
CA THR A 231 -20.85 3.03 -14.10
C THR A 231 -21.93 2.97 -13.03
N VAL A 232 -21.60 3.42 -11.81
CA VAL A 232 -22.55 3.39 -10.69
C VAL A 232 -23.44 4.66 -10.69
N HIS A 233 -23.08 5.67 -11.50
CA HIS A 233 -23.76 6.97 -11.64
C HIS A 233 -23.83 7.77 -10.33
N ILE A 234 -22.79 7.67 -9.50
CA ILE A 234 -22.61 8.50 -8.31
C ILE A 234 -22.06 9.86 -8.75
N SER A 235 -22.67 10.96 -8.28
CA SER A 235 -22.17 12.31 -8.58
C SER A 235 -20.77 12.52 -8.00
N GLU A 236 -19.94 13.34 -8.65
CA GLU A 236 -18.57 13.63 -8.21
C GLU A 236 -18.51 14.11 -6.75
N SER A 237 -19.49 14.89 -6.32
CA SER A 237 -19.60 15.38 -4.94
C SER A 237 -19.76 14.26 -3.89
N HIS A 238 -20.27 13.09 -4.27
CA HIS A 238 -20.45 11.95 -3.38
C HIS A 238 -19.32 10.92 -3.46
N VAL A 239 -18.38 11.07 -4.40
CA VAL A 239 -17.21 10.17 -4.50
C VAL A 239 -16.43 10.14 -3.18
N ALA A 240 -16.20 11.31 -2.56
CA ALA A 240 -15.50 11.40 -1.28
C ALA A 240 -16.21 10.57 -0.17
N VAL A 241 -17.54 10.55 -0.16
CA VAL A 241 -18.32 9.74 0.80
C VAL A 241 -18.10 8.25 0.60
N VAL A 242 -18.06 7.80 -0.67
CA VAL A 242 -17.76 6.38 -0.96
C VAL A 242 -16.32 6.02 -0.59
N LEU A 243 -15.37 6.94 -0.77
CA LEU A 243 -13.99 6.74 -0.31
C LEU A 243 -13.90 6.60 1.22
N VAL A 244 -14.74 7.30 2.01
CA VAL A 244 -14.86 7.06 3.46
C VAL A 244 -15.30 5.62 3.74
N ILE A 245 -16.31 5.13 3.01
CA ILE A 245 -16.82 3.76 3.16
C ILE A 245 -15.72 2.74 2.81
N ILE A 246 -14.97 2.98 1.73
CA ILE A 246 -13.82 2.16 1.34
C ILE A 246 -12.74 2.18 2.43
N GLY A 247 -12.38 3.36 2.93
CA GLY A 247 -11.40 3.53 4.00
C GLY A 247 -11.81 2.84 5.30
N LEU A 248 -13.09 2.86 5.64
CA LEU A 248 -13.64 2.09 6.76
C LEU A 248 -13.48 0.59 6.51
N GLY A 249 -13.79 0.12 5.31
CA GLY A 249 -13.57 -1.26 4.89
C GLY A 249 -12.10 -1.67 4.99
N PHE A 250 -11.18 -0.83 4.53
CA PHE A 250 -9.73 -1.05 4.66
C PHE A 250 -9.30 -1.18 6.13
N THR A 251 -9.83 -0.31 7.00
CA THR A 251 -9.54 -0.33 8.43
C THR A 251 -10.02 -1.62 9.09
N ILE A 252 -11.27 -2.02 8.83
CA ILE A 252 -11.86 -3.27 9.32
C ILE A 252 -11.08 -4.47 8.77
N GLY A 253 -10.78 -4.46 7.46
CA GLY A 253 -10.02 -5.51 6.81
C GLY A 253 -8.63 -5.70 7.41
N ASN A 254 -7.89 -4.61 7.60
CA ASN A 254 -6.56 -4.63 8.23
C ASN A 254 -6.61 -5.24 9.64
N TYR A 255 -7.60 -4.85 10.45
CA TYR A 255 -7.81 -5.42 11.77
C TYR A 255 -8.14 -6.92 11.72
N LEU A 256 -9.10 -7.32 10.88
CA LEU A 256 -9.51 -8.71 10.72
C LEU A 256 -8.38 -9.58 10.17
N GLY A 257 -7.65 -9.10 9.15
CA GLY A 257 -6.52 -9.79 8.57
C GLY A 257 -5.41 -10.06 9.59
N GLY A 258 -5.06 -9.06 10.40
CA GLY A 258 -4.09 -9.21 11.49
C GLY A 258 -4.57 -10.18 12.56
N LYS A 259 -5.82 -10.03 13.03
CA LYS A 259 -6.41 -10.88 14.07
C LYS A 259 -6.56 -12.33 13.63
N LEU A 260 -7.12 -12.58 12.45
CA LEU A 260 -7.36 -13.93 11.96
C LEU A 260 -6.06 -14.66 11.58
N SER A 261 -5.02 -13.92 11.18
CA SER A 261 -3.69 -14.50 10.91
C SER A 261 -3.08 -15.19 12.13
N SER A 262 -3.43 -14.78 13.36
CA SER A 262 -2.98 -15.44 14.58
C SER A 262 -3.60 -16.83 14.77
N TYR A 263 -4.75 -17.12 14.14
CA TYR A 263 -5.41 -18.43 14.14
C TYR A 263 -5.03 -19.30 12.94
N GLY A 264 -4.42 -18.73 11.91
CA GLY A 264 -3.93 -19.45 10.73
C GLY A 264 -3.81 -18.56 9.51
N ILE A 265 -2.59 -18.25 9.10
CA ILE A 265 -2.31 -17.33 7.99
C ILE A 265 -2.88 -17.87 6.67
N GLU A 266 -2.66 -19.15 6.36
CA GLU A 266 -3.13 -19.75 5.10
C GLU A 266 -4.68 -19.71 4.99
N LYS A 267 -5.38 -20.03 6.08
CA LYS A 267 -6.86 -19.96 6.13
C LYS A 267 -7.35 -18.53 5.94
N THR A 268 -6.69 -17.59 6.56
CA THR A 268 -7.00 -16.15 6.43
C THR A 268 -6.81 -15.68 4.99
N LEU A 269 -5.71 -16.03 4.35
CA LEU A 269 -5.46 -15.69 2.95
C LEU A 269 -6.50 -16.29 2.02
N ILE A 270 -6.83 -17.58 2.16
CA ILE A 270 -7.87 -18.24 1.35
C ILE A 270 -9.21 -17.54 1.50
N LEU A 271 -9.65 -17.28 2.74
CA LEU A 271 -10.93 -16.61 3.02
C LEU A 271 -11.02 -15.26 2.30
N PHE A 272 -10.00 -14.40 2.47
CA PHE A 272 -10.06 -13.06 1.92
C PHE A 272 -9.79 -12.99 0.42
N PHE A 273 -9.03 -13.92 -0.17
CA PHE A 273 -8.99 -14.06 -1.63
C PHE A 273 -10.34 -14.49 -2.22
N ILE A 274 -11.05 -15.44 -1.58
CA ILE A 274 -12.38 -15.86 -2.03
C ILE A 274 -13.37 -14.69 -1.95
N LEU A 275 -13.38 -13.94 -0.86
CA LEU A 275 -14.25 -12.78 -0.70
C LEU A 275 -13.93 -11.67 -1.72
N LEU A 276 -12.63 -11.41 -1.99
CA LEU A 276 -12.19 -10.47 -3.01
C LEU A 276 -12.67 -10.90 -4.40
N ILE A 277 -12.42 -12.14 -4.79
CA ILE A 277 -12.81 -12.69 -6.10
C ILE A 277 -14.35 -12.63 -6.24
N GLY A 278 -15.07 -13.07 -5.22
CA GLY A 278 -16.54 -13.07 -5.21
C GLY A 278 -17.13 -11.67 -5.36
N SER A 279 -16.66 -10.72 -4.55
CA SER A 279 -17.14 -9.33 -4.62
C SER A 279 -16.84 -8.69 -5.98
N MET A 280 -15.64 -8.92 -6.55
CA MET A 280 -15.28 -8.36 -7.85
C MET A 280 -16.05 -9.02 -9.01
N SER A 281 -16.41 -10.29 -8.90
CA SER A 281 -17.23 -10.98 -9.91
C SER A 281 -18.70 -10.52 -9.87
N VAL A 282 -19.20 -10.17 -8.68
CA VAL A 282 -20.59 -9.70 -8.48
C VAL A 282 -20.77 -8.23 -8.84
N LEU A 283 -19.73 -7.40 -8.64
CA LEU A 283 -19.84 -5.94 -8.79
C LEU A 283 -20.41 -5.47 -10.15
N PRO A 284 -20.02 -6.02 -11.31
CA PRO A 284 -20.62 -5.61 -12.60
C PRO A 284 -22.11 -5.92 -12.69
N LEU A 285 -22.59 -6.98 -12.03
CA LEU A 285 -23.99 -7.41 -12.06
C LEU A 285 -24.91 -6.48 -11.24
N VAL A 286 -24.34 -5.84 -10.21
CA VAL A 286 -25.09 -4.97 -9.29
C VAL A 286 -24.79 -3.48 -9.48
N SER A 287 -23.95 -3.11 -10.43
CA SER A 287 -23.47 -1.73 -10.66
C SER A 287 -24.60 -0.72 -10.95
N ASN A 288 -25.72 -1.18 -11.50
CA ASN A 288 -26.90 -0.34 -11.76
C ASN A 288 -27.69 0.03 -10.49
N ASN A 289 -27.40 -0.60 -9.35
CA ASN A 289 -27.99 -0.26 -8.06
C ASN A 289 -26.93 0.29 -7.14
N VAL A 290 -27.00 1.59 -6.85
CA VAL A 290 -26.01 2.32 -6.04
C VAL A 290 -25.75 1.64 -4.68
N TYR A 291 -26.82 1.22 -3.99
CA TYR A 291 -26.69 0.61 -2.65
C TYR A 291 -25.98 -0.74 -2.69
N LEU A 292 -26.35 -1.59 -3.66
CA LEU A 292 -25.72 -2.91 -3.83
C LEU A 292 -24.28 -2.78 -4.33
N ALA A 293 -23.99 -1.83 -5.23
CA ALA A 293 -22.65 -1.54 -5.68
C ALA A 293 -21.74 -1.08 -4.53
N VAL A 294 -22.21 -0.12 -3.73
CA VAL A 294 -21.45 0.37 -2.56
C VAL A 294 -21.26 -0.71 -1.50
N ALA A 295 -22.28 -1.52 -1.23
CA ALA A 295 -22.14 -2.66 -0.30
C ALA A 295 -21.12 -3.69 -0.80
N THR A 296 -21.11 -3.99 -2.11
CA THR A 296 -20.15 -4.91 -2.73
C THR A 296 -18.73 -4.33 -2.70
N ILE A 297 -18.56 -3.04 -2.97
CA ILE A 297 -17.30 -2.31 -2.87
C ILE A 297 -16.79 -2.32 -1.42
N PHE A 298 -17.68 -2.21 -0.43
CA PHE A 298 -17.31 -2.29 0.98
C PHE A 298 -16.76 -3.68 1.34
N ILE A 299 -17.41 -4.77 0.89
CA ILE A 299 -16.92 -6.14 1.08
C ILE A 299 -15.56 -6.34 0.40
N TRP A 300 -15.41 -5.84 -0.82
CA TRP A 300 -14.13 -5.84 -1.53
C TRP A 300 -13.04 -5.09 -0.77
N SER A 301 -13.34 -3.94 -0.21
CA SER A 301 -12.37 -3.14 0.54
C SER A 301 -11.90 -3.87 1.80
N ILE A 302 -12.82 -4.49 2.55
CA ILE A 302 -12.47 -5.34 3.71
C ILE A 302 -11.56 -6.48 3.28
N SER A 303 -11.94 -7.24 2.25
CA SER A 303 -11.20 -8.42 1.82
C SER A 303 -9.82 -8.07 1.28
N SER A 304 -9.70 -6.99 0.52
CA SER A 304 -8.43 -6.55 -0.06
C SER A 304 -7.40 -6.15 1.01
N PHE A 305 -7.81 -5.34 2.00
CA PHE A 305 -6.88 -4.90 3.04
C PHE A 305 -6.63 -5.94 4.15
N ALA A 306 -7.49 -6.94 4.28
CA ALA A 306 -7.21 -8.07 5.17
C ALA A 306 -6.04 -8.94 4.67
N LEU A 307 -5.76 -8.95 3.36
CA LEU A 307 -4.61 -9.64 2.79
C LEU A 307 -3.28 -8.99 3.18
N VAL A 308 -3.24 -7.65 3.38
CA VAL A 308 -2.00 -6.89 3.62
C VAL A 308 -1.24 -7.39 4.85
N PRO A 309 -1.79 -7.35 6.09
CA PRO A 309 -1.08 -7.82 7.27
C PRO A 309 -0.81 -9.34 7.23
N ALA A 310 -1.72 -10.13 6.64
CA ALA A 310 -1.55 -11.57 6.53
C ALA A 310 -0.34 -11.92 5.63
N LEU A 311 -0.19 -11.27 4.48
CA LEU A 311 0.95 -11.44 3.57
C LEU A 311 2.25 -10.92 4.20
N GLN A 312 2.19 -9.80 4.91
CA GLN A 312 3.35 -9.23 5.60
C GLN A 312 3.87 -10.18 6.69
N ILE A 313 2.98 -10.71 7.53
CA ILE A 313 3.35 -11.67 8.58
C ILE A 313 3.91 -12.96 7.95
N LYS A 314 3.27 -13.45 6.89
CA LYS A 314 3.72 -14.65 6.18
C LYS A 314 5.14 -14.52 5.63
N THR A 315 5.45 -13.43 4.94
CA THR A 315 6.78 -13.19 4.37
C THR A 315 7.84 -13.08 5.46
N MET A 316 7.56 -12.39 6.57
CA MET A 316 8.48 -12.27 7.70
C MET A 316 8.72 -13.62 8.41
N GLN A 317 7.70 -14.48 8.52
CA GLN A 317 7.86 -15.81 9.12
C GLN A 317 8.69 -16.76 8.26
N ILE A 318 8.56 -16.68 6.93
CA ILE A 318 9.31 -17.51 5.99
C ILE A 318 10.79 -17.11 5.95
N ALA A 319 11.09 -15.82 6.10
CA ALA A 319 12.42 -15.24 6.01
C ALA A 319 12.88 -14.68 7.36
N HIS A 320 12.77 -15.48 8.42
CA HIS A 320 13.09 -15.11 9.80
C HIS A 320 14.56 -14.70 10.02
N ASP A 321 15.45 -15.07 9.13
CA ASP A 321 16.87 -14.75 9.12
C ASP A 321 17.21 -13.39 8.47
N ALA A 322 16.30 -12.80 7.68
CA ALA A 322 16.43 -11.45 7.11
C ALA A 322 15.10 -10.66 7.14
N PRO A 323 14.42 -10.54 8.29
CA PRO A 323 13.03 -10.04 8.35
C PRO A 323 12.90 -8.58 7.91
N ALA A 324 13.91 -7.73 8.15
CA ALA A 324 13.86 -6.32 7.79
C ALA A 324 13.93 -6.13 6.27
N LEU A 325 14.84 -6.82 5.58
CA LEU A 325 14.95 -6.75 4.14
C LEU A 325 13.70 -7.32 3.48
N VAL A 326 13.26 -8.51 3.89
CA VAL A 326 12.08 -9.16 3.27
C VAL A 326 10.81 -8.36 3.54
N SER A 327 10.69 -7.71 4.70
CA SER A 327 9.61 -6.77 4.98
C SER A 327 9.61 -5.59 4.01
N SER A 328 10.77 -4.97 3.76
CA SER A 328 10.93 -3.87 2.81
C SER A 328 10.64 -4.31 1.37
N VAL A 329 11.17 -5.48 0.96
CA VAL A 329 10.93 -6.05 -0.36
C VAL A 329 9.46 -6.45 -0.54
N ASN A 330 8.76 -6.89 0.51
CA ASN A 330 7.33 -7.18 0.44
C ASN A 330 6.49 -5.90 0.20
N ILE A 331 6.89 -4.76 0.78
CA ILE A 331 6.29 -3.45 0.45
C ILE A 331 6.56 -3.10 -1.02
N GLY A 332 7.77 -3.37 -1.51
CA GLY A 332 8.10 -3.27 -2.93
C GLY A 332 7.23 -4.17 -3.82
N ALA A 333 7.00 -5.42 -3.41
CA ALA A 333 6.13 -6.36 -4.10
C ALA A 333 4.66 -5.90 -4.10
N PHE A 334 4.18 -5.32 -3.00
CA PHE A 334 2.87 -4.70 -2.93
C PHE A 334 2.74 -3.53 -3.94
N ASN A 335 3.77 -2.69 -4.04
CA ASN A 335 3.80 -1.59 -5.00
C ASN A 335 3.99 -2.06 -6.45
N LEU A 336 4.73 -3.14 -6.69
CA LEU A 336 4.76 -3.79 -8.01
C LEU A 336 3.34 -4.26 -8.39
N GLY A 337 2.62 -4.86 -7.44
CA GLY A 337 1.22 -5.23 -7.63
C GLY A 337 0.33 -4.03 -7.91
N ASN A 338 0.53 -2.89 -7.22
CA ASN A 338 -0.14 -1.63 -7.52
C ASN A 338 0.10 -1.20 -8.99
N ALA A 339 1.36 -1.19 -9.43
CA ALA A 339 1.72 -0.84 -10.82
C ALA A 339 1.05 -1.77 -11.84
N ILE A 340 1.14 -3.09 -11.64
CA ILE A 340 0.54 -4.09 -12.52
C ILE A 340 -0.99 -3.96 -12.52
N GLY A 341 -1.61 -3.77 -11.36
CA GLY A 341 -3.05 -3.56 -11.22
C GLY A 341 -3.51 -2.33 -11.98
N ALA A 342 -2.81 -1.20 -11.82
CA ALA A 342 -3.12 0.04 -12.55
C ALA A 342 -3.01 -0.13 -14.07
N ILE A 343 -2.00 -0.86 -14.56
CA ILE A 343 -1.84 -1.17 -16.00
C ILE A 343 -3.00 -2.05 -16.48
N ILE A 344 -3.29 -3.15 -15.80
CA ILE A 344 -4.37 -4.09 -16.17
C ILE A 344 -5.72 -3.37 -16.16
N GLY A 345 -6.01 -2.60 -15.09
CA GLY A 345 -7.23 -1.81 -14.99
C GLY A 345 -7.34 -0.78 -16.11
N GLY A 346 -6.24 -0.10 -16.46
CA GLY A 346 -6.19 0.85 -17.57
C GLY A 346 -6.41 0.22 -18.95
N ILE A 347 -5.94 -1.01 -19.15
CA ILE A 347 -6.22 -1.79 -20.37
C ILE A 347 -7.70 -2.18 -20.41
N ALA A 348 -8.24 -2.72 -19.31
CA ALA A 348 -9.65 -3.11 -19.20
C ALA A 348 -10.59 -1.91 -19.43
N LEU A 349 -10.21 -0.75 -18.91
CA LEU A 349 -10.98 0.49 -19.05
C LEU A 349 -11.20 0.92 -20.52
N LYS A 350 -10.26 0.60 -21.42
CA LYS A 350 -10.40 0.90 -22.85
C LYS A 350 -11.58 0.16 -23.51
N TYR A 351 -11.98 -0.97 -22.92
CA TYR A 351 -13.11 -1.77 -23.41
C TYR A 351 -14.41 -1.41 -22.68
N SER A 352 -14.40 -1.45 -21.35
CA SER A 352 -15.54 -1.06 -20.51
C SER A 352 -15.16 -0.93 -19.05
N TYR A 353 -15.80 -0.01 -18.32
CA TYR A 353 -15.66 0.09 -16.88
C TYR A 353 -16.07 -1.20 -16.16
N ASN A 354 -17.09 -1.92 -16.65
CA ASN A 354 -17.57 -3.18 -16.05
C ASN A 354 -16.56 -4.34 -16.17
N ILE A 355 -15.58 -4.27 -17.09
CA ILE A 355 -14.52 -5.28 -17.22
C ILE A 355 -13.46 -5.09 -16.13
N VAL A 356 -13.27 -3.90 -15.59
CA VAL A 356 -12.25 -3.60 -14.58
C VAL A 356 -12.37 -4.49 -13.34
N PRO A 357 -13.55 -4.64 -12.69
CA PRO A 357 -13.70 -5.57 -11.57
C PRO A 357 -13.42 -7.04 -11.95
N LEU A 358 -13.82 -7.47 -13.16
CA LEU A 358 -13.59 -8.83 -13.60
C LEU A 358 -12.10 -9.14 -13.79
N THR A 359 -11.31 -8.19 -14.29
CA THR A 359 -9.84 -8.34 -14.36
C THR A 359 -9.23 -8.43 -12.96
N ALA A 360 -9.73 -7.67 -11.99
CA ALA A 360 -9.33 -7.77 -10.59
C ALA A 360 -9.62 -9.17 -10.02
N ALA A 361 -10.80 -9.74 -10.32
CA ALA A 361 -11.17 -11.09 -9.91
C ALA A 361 -10.21 -12.15 -10.50
N LEU A 362 -9.90 -12.09 -11.80
CA LEU A 362 -8.97 -13.02 -12.47
C LEU A 362 -7.57 -12.97 -11.84
N VAL A 363 -7.06 -11.79 -11.57
CA VAL A 363 -5.77 -11.61 -10.89
C VAL A 363 -5.82 -12.16 -9.45
N GLY A 364 -6.93 -11.98 -8.75
CA GLY A 364 -7.18 -12.55 -7.44
C GLY A 364 -7.14 -14.09 -7.44
N VAL A 365 -7.67 -14.73 -8.51
CA VAL A 365 -7.59 -16.20 -8.69
C VAL A 365 -6.14 -16.67 -8.76
N ILE A 366 -5.26 -15.96 -9.48
CA ILE A 366 -3.82 -16.29 -9.53
C ILE A 366 -3.22 -16.22 -8.11
N GLY A 367 -3.53 -15.16 -7.34
CA GLY A 367 -3.09 -15.04 -5.95
C GLY A 367 -3.55 -16.21 -5.08
N LEU A 368 -4.80 -16.63 -5.22
CA LEU A 368 -5.36 -17.78 -4.49
C LEU A 368 -4.66 -19.10 -4.88
N LEU A 369 -4.39 -19.32 -6.16
CA LEU A 369 -3.66 -20.50 -6.63
C LEU A 369 -2.24 -20.56 -6.08
N LEU A 370 -1.56 -19.41 -5.97
CA LEU A 370 -0.25 -19.33 -5.33
C LEU A 370 -0.30 -19.68 -3.84
N VAL A 371 -1.36 -19.31 -3.11
CA VAL A 371 -1.55 -19.74 -1.70
C VAL A 371 -1.68 -21.26 -1.63
N TYR A 372 -2.51 -21.87 -2.49
CA TYR A 372 -2.69 -23.33 -2.53
C TYR A 372 -1.39 -24.07 -2.88
N SER A 373 -0.60 -23.57 -3.85
CA SER A 373 0.67 -24.18 -4.24
C SER A 373 1.65 -24.22 -3.06
N GLN A 374 1.74 -23.13 -2.26
CA GLN A 374 2.59 -23.05 -1.07
C GLN A 374 2.18 -24.03 0.01
N ILE A 375 0.86 -24.23 0.22
CA ILE A 375 0.34 -25.22 1.18
C ILE A 375 0.74 -26.64 0.76
N LYS A 376 0.64 -26.95 -0.55
CA LYS A 376 1.00 -28.26 -1.10
C LYS A 376 2.49 -28.55 -0.92
N ILE A 377 3.35 -27.57 -1.28
CA ILE A 377 4.80 -27.68 -1.12
C ILE A 377 5.17 -27.96 0.34
N LYS A 378 4.61 -27.19 1.30
CA LYS A 378 4.87 -27.36 2.72
C LYS A 378 4.50 -28.76 3.22
N LYS A 379 3.39 -29.34 2.75
CA LYS A 379 2.96 -30.70 3.10
C LYS A 379 3.91 -31.77 2.55
N THR A 380 4.38 -31.62 1.30
CA THR A 380 5.30 -32.56 0.67
C THR A 380 6.62 -32.63 1.44
N PHE A 381 7.24 -31.50 1.76
CA PHE A 381 8.48 -31.46 2.56
C PHE A 381 8.29 -32.02 3.97
N SER A 382 7.14 -31.82 4.60
CA SER A 382 6.84 -32.35 5.93
C SER A 382 6.67 -33.88 5.93
N SER A 383 6.11 -34.45 4.86
CA SER A 383 5.95 -35.92 4.70
C SER A 383 7.29 -36.61 4.38
N GLU A 384 8.15 -35.99 3.57
CA GLU A 384 9.50 -36.54 3.26
C GLU A 384 10.43 -36.58 4.49
N CYS A 385 10.36 -35.54 5.36
CA CYS A 385 11.11 -35.56 6.61
C CYS A 385 10.65 -36.68 7.58
N CYS A 386 9.35 -36.99 7.61
CA CYS A 386 8.85 -38.08 8.46
C CYS A 386 9.19 -39.48 7.92
N VAL A 387 9.34 -39.64 6.59
CA VAL A 387 9.72 -40.93 5.97
C VAL A 387 11.21 -41.20 6.11
N ASN A 388 12.06 -40.17 6.12
CA ASN A 388 13.52 -40.34 6.27
C ASN A 388 13.99 -40.42 7.74
N SER A 389 13.07 -40.33 8.70
CA SER A 389 13.33 -40.46 10.14
C SER A 389 12.89 -41.82 10.72
N LEU A 390 12.39 -42.71 9.89
CA LEU A 390 12.10 -44.16 10.17
C LEU A 390 13.13 -45.04 9.47
#